data_d27ea1330738d18076581f29a94b6fda
#
_entry.id   d27ea1330738d18076581f29a94b6fda
#
_cell.length_a   1.000
_cell.length_b   1.000
_cell.length_c   1.000
_cell.angle_alpha   90.00
_cell.angle_beta   90.00
_cell.angle_gamma   90.00
#
_symmetry.space_group_name_H-M   'P 1'
#
loop_
_entity.id
_entity.type
_entity.pdbx_description
1 polymer ?
#
loop_
_entity_poly.entity_id
_entity_poly.type
_entity_poly.pdbx_seq_one_letter_code
_entity_poly.pdbx_strand_id
1 'polypeptide(L)' 'MSTIYVVVLTYIKPLEEIDNAIPAHVEWLKKCYADGLFLASGRRIPRTGGVILAKCDSREILESRLGQDPFQQLGQP' A
#
# COMPACT_ATOMS: atom_id res chain seq x y z
N MET A 1 22.35 -5.41 -3.62
CA MET A 1 21.22 -5.78 -4.50
C MET A 1 19.92 -5.57 -3.76
N SER A 2 18.96 -4.89 -4.40
CA SER A 2 17.68 -4.63 -3.77
C SER A 2 16.80 -5.88 -3.71
N THR A 3 15.96 -5.96 -2.70
CA THR A 3 15.00 -7.04 -2.54
C THR A 3 13.65 -6.59 -3.08
N ILE A 4 12.96 -7.51 -3.75
CA ILE A 4 11.59 -7.28 -4.19
C ILE A 4 10.66 -7.86 -3.12
N TYR A 5 9.75 -7.04 -2.64
CA TYR A 5 8.74 -7.44 -1.67
C TYR A 5 7.38 -7.50 -2.33
N VAL A 6 6.63 -8.54 -2.02
CA VAL A 6 5.22 -8.64 -2.42
C VAL A 6 4.41 -8.31 -1.18
N VAL A 7 3.70 -7.18 -1.23
CA VAL A 7 2.89 -6.71 -0.11
C VAL A 7 1.44 -7.01 -0.42
N VAL A 8 0.80 -7.81 0.43
CA VAL A 8 -0.61 -8.15 0.30
C VAL A 8 -1.39 -7.40 1.36
N LEU A 9 -2.30 -6.55 0.92
CA LEU A 9 -3.13 -5.74 1.81
C LEU A 9 -4.53 -6.33 1.85
N THR A 10 -5.10 -6.44 3.04
CA THR A 10 -6.47 -6.91 3.24
C THR A 10 -7.25 -5.82 3.96
N TYR A 11 -8.41 -5.46 3.41
CA TYR A 11 -9.27 -4.45 4.04
C TYR A 11 -9.90 -5.02 5.30
N ILE A 12 -9.90 -4.23 6.37
CA ILE A 12 -10.56 -4.59 7.64
C ILE A 12 -11.69 -3.61 7.97
N LYS A 13 -11.99 -2.69 7.06
CA LYS A 13 -13.09 -1.74 7.18
C LYS A 13 -14.05 -1.93 6.01
N PRO A 14 -15.33 -1.50 6.16
CA PRO A 14 -16.28 -1.56 5.05
C PRO A 14 -15.79 -0.82 3.82
N LEU A 15 -16.17 -1.29 2.64
CA LEU A 15 -15.74 -0.67 1.38
C LEU A 15 -16.11 0.81 1.28
N GLU A 16 -17.19 1.23 1.92
CA GLU A 16 -17.57 2.63 1.95
C GLU A 16 -16.47 3.50 2.58
N GLU A 17 -15.92 3.07 3.72
CA GLU A 17 -14.82 3.78 4.36
C GLU A 17 -13.54 3.72 3.54
N ILE A 18 -13.27 2.58 2.90
CA ILE A 18 -12.13 2.41 2.02
C ILE A 18 -12.24 3.38 0.85
N ASP A 19 -13.42 3.47 0.22
CA ASP A 19 -13.64 4.38 -0.91
C ASP A 19 -13.42 5.83 -0.52
N ASN A 20 -13.78 6.23 0.69
CA ASN A 20 -13.57 7.59 1.17
C ASN A 20 -12.08 7.91 1.34
N ALA A 21 -11.23 6.91 1.55
CA ALA A 21 -9.80 7.08 1.72
C ALA A 21 -9.01 6.96 0.42
N ILE A 22 -9.65 6.55 -0.69
CA ILE A 22 -8.98 6.34 -1.97
C ILE A 22 -8.19 7.56 -2.46
N PRO A 23 -8.73 8.80 -2.43
CA PRO A 23 -7.96 9.94 -2.92
C PRO A 23 -6.63 10.12 -2.18
N ALA A 24 -6.64 10.01 -0.85
CA ALA A 24 -5.42 10.14 -0.06
C ALA A 24 -4.47 8.96 -0.30
N HIS A 25 -5.01 7.75 -0.43
CA HIS A 25 -4.22 6.55 -0.74
C HIS A 25 -3.52 6.69 -2.10
N VAL A 26 -4.22 7.19 -3.11
CA VAL A 26 -3.64 7.40 -4.45
C VAL A 26 -2.50 8.43 -4.38
N GLU A 27 -2.65 9.49 -3.63
CA GLU A 27 -1.57 10.48 -3.46
C GLU A 27 -0.34 9.86 -2.79
N TRP A 28 -0.55 9.02 -1.79
CA TRP A 28 0.55 8.30 -1.14
C TRP A 28 1.23 7.34 -2.12
N LEU A 29 0.44 6.60 -2.93
CA LEU A 29 0.99 5.71 -3.94
C LEU A 29 1.86 6.47 -4.93
N LYS A 30 1.39 7.63 -5.42
CA LYS A 30 2.15 8.44 -6.36
C LYS A 30 3.52 8.83 -5.82
N LYS A 31 3.59 9.19 -4.54
CA LYS A 31 4.86 9.51 -3.88
C LYS A 31 5.79 8.31 -3.84
N CYS A 32 5.26 7.14 -3.50
CA CYS A 32 6.07 5.92 -3.43
C CYS A 32 6.57 5.48 -4.81
N TYR A 33 5.77 5.66 -5.86
CA TYR A 33 6.21 5.42 -7.23
C TYR A 33 7.29 6.41 -7.66
N ALA A 34 7.10 7.69 -7.34
CA ALA A 34 8.07 8.74 -7.69
C ALA A 34 9.41 8.51 -7.01
N ASP A 35 9.40 7.98 -5.79
CA ASP A 35 10.62 7.67 -5.03
C ASP A 35 11.30 6.37 -5.49
N GLY A 36 10.69 5.64 -6.43
CA GLY A 36 11.24 4.38 -6.93
C GLY A 36 11.02 3.20 -5.98
N LEU A 37 10.22 3.37 -4.93
CA LEU A 37 9.96 2.31 -3.96
C LEU A 37 8.99 1.27 -4.51
N PHE A 38 7.94 1.68 -5.21
CA PHE A 38 6.92 0.79 -5.76
C PHE A 38 7.13 0.60 -7.26
N LEU A 39 6.95 -0.64 -7.72
CA LEU A 39 7.09 -1.03 -9.13
C LEU A 39 5.73 -1.21 -9.79
N ALA A 40 4.76 -1.76 -9.06
CA ALA A 40 3.42 -2.02 -9.55
C ALA A 40 2.47 -2.20 -8.38
N SER A 41 1.19 -1.97 -8.63
CA SER A 41 0.16 -2.21 -7.63
C SER A 41 -1.17 -2.44 -8.32
N GLY A 42 -2.11 -3.09 -7.62
CA GLY A 42 -3.44 -3.33 -8.14
C GLY A 42 -4.36 -3.85 -7.05
N ARG A 43 -5.66 -3.89 -7.37
CA ARG A 43 -6.67 -4.45 -6.47
C ARG A 43 -6.74 -5.96 -6.59
N ARG A 44 -7.15 -6.61 -5.51
CA ARG A 44 -7.46 -8.05 -5.55
C ARG A 44 -8.86 -8.26 -6.12
N ILE A 45 -9.09 -9.45 -6.67
CA ILE A 45 -10.40 -9.89 -7.13
C ILE A 45 -10.77 -11.14 -6.34
N PRO A 46 -11.87 -11.11 -5.55
CA PRO A 46 -12.78 -9.99 -5.30
C PRO A 46 -12.07 -8.84 -4.56
N ARG A 47 -12.71 -7.68 -4.51
CA ARG A 47 -12.13 -6.47 -3.94
C ARG A 47 -12.06 -6.55 -2.41
N THR A 48 -11.07 -7.27 -1.90
CA THR A 48 -10.82 -7.46 -0.47
C THR A 48 -9.53 -6.82 0.00
N GLY A 49 -8.83 -6.14 -0.90
CA GLY A 49 -7.56 -5.49 -0.62
C GLY A 49 -6.79 -5.21 -1.90
N GLY A 50 -5.49 -5.12 -1.77
CA GLY A 50 -4.60 -4.85 -2.89
C GLY A 50 -3.30 -5.60 -2.78
N VAL A 51 -2.50 -5.53 -3.85
CA VAL A 51 -1.16 -6.10 -3.91
C VAL A 51 -0.22 -5.02 -4.41
N ILE A 52 0.93 -4.88 -3.79
CA ILE A 52 1.97 -3.95 -4.20
C ILE A 52 3.28 -4.72 -4.36
N LEU A 53 3.98 -4.45 -5.47
CA LEU A 53 5.35 -4.91 -5.65
C LEU A 53 6.27 -3.74 -5.30
N ALA A 54 7.13 -3.95 -4.31
CA ALA A 54 8.05 -2.92 -3.84
C ALA A 54 9.49 -3.37 -3.99
N LYS A 55 10.37 -2.43 -4.29
CA LYS A 55 11.80 -2.66 -4.39
C LYS A 55 12.49 -1.81 -3.33
N CYS A 56 13.15 -2.46 -2.39
CA CYS A 56 13.73 -1.75 -1.25
C CYS A 56 14.91 -2.54 -0.70
N ASP A 57 15.91 -1.83 -0.14
CA ASP A 57 17.07 -2.48 0.44
C ASP A 57 16.80 -3.02 1.84
N SER A 58 15.77 -2.52 2.50
CA SER A 58 15.46 -2.86 3.89
C SER A 58 13.97 -2.99 4.10
N ARG A 59 13.56 -4.06 4.76
CA ARG A 59 12.17 -4.26 5.16
C ARG A 59 11.69 -3.15 6.11
N GLU A 60 12.59 -2.63 6.93
CA GLU A 60 12.26 -1.57 7.88
C GLU A 60 11.86 -0.28 7.15
N ILE A 61 12.56 0.06 6.07
CA ILE A 61 12.22 1.22 5.24
C ILE A 61 10.83 1.01 4.61
N LEU A 62 10.58 -0.19 4.09
CA LEU A 62 9.29 -0.51 3.48
C LEU A 62 8.16 -0.41 4.51
N GLU A 63 8.34 -0.99 5.70
CA GLU A 63 7.31 -0.95 6.75
C GLU A 63 7.01 0.47 7.19
N SER A 64 8.03 1.34 7.28
CA SER A 64 7.85 2.75 7.60
C SER A 64 6.96 3.46 6.59
N ARG A 65 7.17 3.19 5.29
CA ARG A 65 6.36 3.81 4.24
C ARG A 65 4.95 3.24 4.23
N LEU A 66 4.79 1.93 4.45
CA LEU A 66 3.47 1.31 4.53
C LEU A 66 2.65 1.86 5.68
N GLY A 67 3.28 2.21 6.79
CA GLY A 67 2.61 2.83 7.93
C GLY A 67 2.02 4.21 7.62
N GLN A 68 2.45 4.85 6.55
CA GLN A 68 1.93 6.14 6.11
C GLN A 68 0.71 6.01 5.19
N ASP A 69 0.37 4.78 4.77
CA ASP A 69 -0.77 4.53 3.90
C ASP A 69 -2.07 4.91 4.63
N PRO A 70 -2.92 5.79 4.05
CA PRO A 70 -4.21 6.10 4.65
C PRO A 70 -5.09 4.89 4.93
N PHE A 71 -5.01 3.84 4.11
CA PHE A 71 -5.73 2.59 4.37
C PHE A 71 -5.21 1.91 5.63
N GLN A 72 -3.90 1.95 5.85
CA GLN A 72 -3.30 1.38 7.03
C GLN A 72 -3.76 2.12 8.29
N GLN A 73 -3.90 3.44 8.20
CA GLN A 73 -4.39 4.26 9.32
C GLN A 73 -5.84 3.94 9.66
N LEU A 74 -6.68 3.67 8.64
CA LEU A 74 -8.07 3.25 8.86
C LEU A 74 -8.13 1.86 9.47
N GLY A 75 -7.24 0.98 9.03
CA GLY A 75 -7.29 -0.43 9.33
C GLY A 75 -6.34 -0.89 10.41
N GLN A 76 -5.91 -0.02 11.30
CA GLN A 76 -4.98 -0.42 12.36
C GLN A 76 -5.56 -1.53 13.22
N PRO A 77 -4.89 -2.67 13.30
CA PRO A 77 -5.31 -3.73 14.20
C PRO A 77 -5.11 -3.32 15.65
#